data_87e7d1770e9cea7f3d02058d673e7726
#
_entry.id   87e7d1770e9cea7f3d02058d673e7726
#
_cell.length_a   1.000
_cell.length_b   1.000
_cell.length_c   1.000
_cell.angle_alpha   90.00
_cell.angle_beta   90.00
_cell.angle_gamma   90.00
#
_symmetry.space_group_name_H-M   'P 1'
#
loop_
_entity.id
_entity.type
_entity.pdbx_description
1 polymer ?
#
loop_
_entity_poly.entity_id
_entity_poly.type
_entity_poly.pdbx_seq_one_letter_code
_entity_poly.pdbx_strand_id
1 'polypeptide(L)'
;MTNKKISEFTELTAPASTDVLPIIDVSGGGTGSNNKITYANLLGKAPDGSASAPAFSFNSDTNSGISGGSDTLTFSTAGVGRMTISSAGLVNIPGDLTVGGTTTTINTTNLDVEDKNITLGKVTTPSDTTADGGGLTLKGATDKTFNWVNATDSWTSSEHISVSGQKEFRYLDSDSSHYVGFKSPATVSSNVVWTLPSADSSVSGYVLSSNASGVLSWVAPGQNADPNFTGT
;
A
#
# COMPACT_ATOMS: atom_id res chain seq x y z
N MET A 1 -30.83 -31.13 -53.62
CA MET A 1 -30.70 -30.70 -52.22
C MET A 1 -32.09 -30.33 -51.73
N THR A 2 -32.58 -30.95 -50.69
CA THR A 2 -33.84 -30.56 -50.04
C THR A 2 -33.62 -29.26 -49.27
N ASN A 3 -34.50 -28.25 -49.53
CA ASN A 3 -34.48 -26.99 -48.77
C ASN A 3 -34.88 -27.30 -47.33
N LYS A 4 -33.92 -27.16 -46.39
CA LYS A 4 -34.17 -27.23 -44.94
C LYS A 4 -34.49 -25.86 -44.38
N LYS A 5 -35.44 -25.80 -43.44
CA LYS A 5 -35.65 -24.59 -42.61
C LYS A 5 -34.50 -24.44 -41.64
N ILE A 6 -34.22 -23.23 -41.20
CA ILE A 6 -33.14 -22.94 -40.22
C ILE A 6 -33.31 -23.76 -38.91
N SER A 7 -34.57 -23.98 -38.50
CA SER A 7 -34.91 -24.79 -37.34
C SER A 7 -34.62 -26.30 -37.48
N GLU A 8 -34.28 -26.75 -38.68
CA GLU A 8 -34.00 -28.16 -39.01
C GLU A 8 -32.47 -28.44 -39.07
N PHE A 9 -31.64 -27.41 -38.86
CA PHE A 9 -30.20 -27.55 -38.80
C PHE A 9 -29.79 -28.13 -37.43
N THR A 10 -28.82 -29.03 -37.45
CA THR A 10 -28.19 -29.51 -36.22
C THR A 10 -27.30 -28.41 -35.64
N GLU A 11 -27.38 -28.23 -34.32
CA GLU A 11 -26.51 -27.32 -33.62
C GLU A 11 -25.03 -27.69 -33.83
N LEU A 12 -24.21 -26.72 -34.22
CA LEU A 12 -22.77 -26.87 -34.32
C LEU A 12 -22.12 -26.42 -33.02
N THR A 13 -21.76 -27.39 -32.15
CA THR A 13 -21.23 -27.15 -30.82
C THR A 13 -19.73 -26.84 -30.81
N ALA A 14 -19.00 -27.11 -31.89
CA ALA A 14 -17.58 -26.86 -32.04
C ALA A 14 -17.26 -26.30 -33.44
N PRO A 15 -17.53 -25.02 -33.71
CA PRO A 15 -17.26 -24.42 -35.00
C PRO A 15 -15.77 -24.31 -35.29
N ALA A 16 -15.36 -24.64 -36.52
CA ALA A 16 -14.01 -24.41 -36.99
C ALA A 16 -13.86 -22.98 -37.51
N SER A 17 -12.63 -22.48 -37.56
CA SER A 17 -12.35 -21.10 -38.05
C SER A 17 -12.82 -20.82 -39.50
N THR A 18 -12.98 -21.86 -40.27
CA THR A 18 -13.45 -21.83 -41.67
C THR A 18 -14.97 -21.97 -41.83
N ASP A 19 -15.68 -22.32 -40.74
CA ASP A 19 -17.14 -22.40 -40.77
C ASP A 19 -17.74 -21.04 -41.05
N VAL A 20 -18.89 -21.02 -41.66
CA VAL A 20 -19.53 -19.78 -42.14
C VAL A 20 -20.96 -19.67 -41.65
N LEU A 21 -21.36 -18.46 -41.27
CA LEU A 21 -22.74 -18.10 -41.00
C LEU A 21 -23.33 -17.42 -42.24
N PRO A 22 -24.50 -17.83 -42.73
CA PRO A 22 -25.21 -17.09 -43.75
C PRO A 22 -25.76 -15.80 -43.13
N ILE A 23 -25.52 -14.68 -43.80
CA ILE A 23 -26.07 -13.37 -43.44
C ILE A 23 -26.79 -12.75 -44.64
N ILE A 24 -27.83 -11.96 -44.40
CA ILE A 24 -28.48 -11.14 -45.42
C ILE A 24 -27.99 -9.71 -45.20
N ASP A 25 -27.24 -9.20 -46.17
CA ASP A 25 -26.80 -7.80 -46.15
C ASP A 25 -27.95 -6.92 -46.67
N VAL A 26 -28.47 -6.08 -45.80
CA VAL A 26 -29.55 -5.13 -46.08
C VAL A 26 -29.06 -3.68 -46.21
N SER A 27 -27.75 -3.43 -46.12
CA SER A 27 -27.16 -2.09 -46.11
C SER A 27 -27.24 -1.36 -47.46
N GLY A 28 -27.48 -2.10 -48.58
CA GLY A 28 -27.48 -1.58 -49.92
C GLY A 28 -28.84 -1.06 -50.47
N GLY A 29 -29.89 -0.93 -49.64
CA GLY A 29 -31.18 -0.35 -50.03
C GLY A 29 -31.97 -1.11 -51.12
N GLY A 30 -31.64 -2.38 -51.36
CA GLY A 30 -32.25 -3.22 -52.37
C GLY A 30 -32.54 -4.63 -51.87
N THR A 31 -32.90 -5.54 -52.75
CA THR A 31 -33.04 -6.97 -52.46
C THR A 31 -31.75 -7.49 -51.83
N GLY A 32 -31.77 -7.77 -50.52
CA GLY A 32 -30.62 -8.16 -49.73
C GLY A 32 -29.76 -9.25 -50.37
N SER A 33 -28.47 -9.05 -50.44
CA SER A 33 -27.52 -10.04 -50.94
C SER A 33 -27.29 -11.12 -49.88
N ASN A 34 -27.32 -12.37 -50.30
CA ASN A 34 -26.94 -13.47 -49.43
C ASN A 34 -25.40 -13.52 -49.33
N ASN A 35 -24.89 -13.09 -48.22
CA ASN A 35 -23.46 -13.12 -47.93
C ASN A 35 -23.15 -14.20 -46.88
N LYS A 36 -21.88 -14.49 -46.68
CA LYS A 36 -21.38 -15.36 -45.63
C LYS A 36 -20.30 -14.65 -44.84
N ILE A 37 -20.30 -14.85 -43.56
CA ILE A 37 -19.18 -14.47 -42.67
C ILE A 37 -18.53 -15.72 -42.12
N THR A 38 -17.23 -15.79 -42.10
CA THR A 38 -16.54 -16.88 -41.42
C THR A 38 -16.58 -16.67 -39.94
N TYR A 39 -16.52 -17.75 -39.18
CA TYR A 39 -16.40 -17.71 -37.73
C TYR A 39 -15.17 -16.89 -37.28
N ALA A 40 -14.03 -17.03 -37.99
CA ALA A 40 -12.83 -16.23 -37.75
C ALA A 40 -13.09 -14.70 -37.94
N ASN A 41 -13.86 -14.30 -38.98
CA ASN A 41 -14.17 -12.89 -39.20
C ASN A 41 -15.23 -12.36 -38.23
N LEU A 42 -16.12 -13.22 -37.72
CA LEU A 42 -17.13 -12.83 -36.74
C LEU A 42 -16.49 -12.58 -35.34
N LEU A 43 -15.53 -13.42 -34.96
CA LEU A 43 -14.89 -13.36 -33.64
C LEU A 43 -13.44 -12.86 -33.67
N GLY A 44 -12.82 -12.84 -34.84
CA GLY A 44 -11.38 -12.66 -34.99
C GLY A 44 -10.86 -11.23 -34.98
N LYS A 45 -11.70 -10.22 -35.15
CA LYS A 45 -11.27 -8.82 -35.18
C LYS A 45 -12.39 -7.89 -34.70
N ALA A 46 -12.48 -7.71 -33.42
CA ALA A 46 -13.16 -6.53 -32.90
C ALA A 46 -12.41 -5.28 -33.40
N PRO A 47 -13.08 -4.20 -33.83
CA PRO A 47 -12.40 -2.93 -34.08
C PRO A 47 -11.70 -2.45 -32.84
N ASP A 48 -10.64 -1.66 -32.98
CA ASP A 48 -9.87 -1.15 -31.83
C ASP A 48 -10.75 -0.33 -30.87
N GLY A 49 -11.63 0.49 -31.41
CA GLY A 49 -12.48 1.40 -30.65
C GLY A 49 -11.67 2.53 -29.99
N SER A 50 -12.32 3.21 -29.06
CA SER A 50 -11.71 4.27 -28.24
C SER A 50 -12.41 4.33 -26.88
N ALA A 51 -11.91 5.13 -25.94
CA ALA A 51 -12.58 5.32 -24.66
C ALA A 51 -14.01 5.85 -24.81
N SER A 52 -14.28 6.74 -25.78
CA SER A 52 -15.59 7.31 -26.04
C SER A 52 -16.50 6.45 -26.95
N ALA A 53 -15.93 5.47 -27.65
CA ALA A 53 -16.61 4.52 -28.49
C ALA A 53 -15.92 3.14 -28.43
N PRO A 54 -16.07 2.41 -27.30
CA PRO A 54 -15.41 1.13 -27.10
C PRO A 54 -15.83 0.09 -28.15
N ALA A 55 -14.91 -0.81 -28.51
CA ALA A 55 -15.18 -1.91 -29.43
C ALA A 55 -16.26 -2.86 -28.90
N PHE A 56 -16.24 -3.10 -27.60
CA PHE A 56 -17.28 -3.84 -26.88
C PHE A 56 -17.98 -2.89 -25.91
N SER A 57 -19.21 -2.53 -26.21
CA SER A 57 -20.03 -1.61 -25.40
C SER A 57 -21.44 -2.18 -25.17
N PHE A 58 -22.21 -1.51 -24.30
CA PHE A 58 -23.58 -1.92 -23.99
C PHE A 58 -24.57 -1.17 -24.90
N ASN A 59 -25.67 -1.82 -25.28
CA ASN A 59 -26.65 -1.26 -26.20
C ASN A 59 -27.25 0.07 -25.73
N SER A 60 -27.43 0.24 -24.42
CA SER A 60 -27.99 1.46 -23.83
C SER A 60 -26.89 2.42 -23.29
N ASP A 61 -25.61 2.00 -23.34
CA ASP A 61 -24.46 2.78 -22.87
C ASP A 61 -23.28 2.52 -23.82
N THR A 62 -23.27 3.21 -24.94
CA THR A 62 -22.31 2.99 -26.04
C THR A 62 -20.92 3.58 -25.75
N ASN A 63 -20.75 4.30 -24.64
CA ASN A 63 -19.48 4.90 -24.22
C ASN A 63 -18.87 4.27 -22.95
N SER A 64 -19.45 3.16 -22.51
CA SER A 64 -18.85 2.30 -21.48
C SER A 64 -18.53 0.93 -22.07
N GLY A 65 -17.32 0.41 -21.81
CA GLY A 65 -16.90 -0.85 -22.40
C GLY A 65 -15.40 -1.06 -22.46
N ILE A 66 -14.97 -1.86 -23.43
CA ILE A 66 -13.58 -2.26 -23.64
C ILE A 66 -13.13 -1.85 -25.04
N SER A 67 -12.01 -1.17 -25.13
CA SER A 67 -11.32 -0.82 -26.39
C SER A 67 -9.85 -1.30 -26.33
N GLY A 68 -9.26 -1.50 -27.50
CA GLY A 68 -7.86 -1.90 -27.65
C GLY A 68 -7.24 -1.23 -28.87
N GLY A 69 -5.92 -1.21 -28.95
CA GLY A 69 -5.18 -0.71 -30.10
C GLY A 69 -3.75 -0.36 -29.70
N SER A 70 -2.82 -0.50 -30.64
CA SER A 70 -1.39 -0.26 -30.38
C SER A 70 -0.86 -1.01 -29.16
N ASP A 71 -1.25 -2.29 -29.04
CA ASP A 71 -0.91 -3.19 -27.91
C ASP A 71 -1.37 -2.69 -26.53
N THR A 72 -2.44 -1.88 -26.49
CA THR A 72 -3.06 -1.44 -25.24
C THR A 72 -4.47 -1.99 -25.08
N LEU A 73 -4.92 -2.18 -23.85
CA LEU A 73 -6.29 -2.51 -23.49
C LEU A 73 -6.81 -1.44 -22.54
N THR A 74 -8.00 -0.89 -22.84
CA THR A 74 -8.63 0.16 -22.05
C THR A 74 -10.04 -0.24 -21.62
N PHE A 75 -10.34 -0.09 -20.34
CA PHE A 75 -11.68 -0.18 -19.76
C PHE A 75 -12.20 1.24 -19.55
N SER A 76 -13.38 1.53 -20.08
CA SER A 76 -13.98 2.87 -20.08
C SER A 76 -15.36 2.88 -19.45
N THR A 77 -15.71 3.98 -18.81
CA THR A 77 -17.09 4.32 -18.42
C THR A 77 -17.34 5.79 -18.73
N ALA A 78 -18.55 6.08 -19.24
CA ALA A 78 -18.95 7.44 -19.62
C ALA A 78 -17.94 8.12 -20.57
N GLY A 79 -17.37 7.36 -21.50
CA GLY A 79 -16.40 7.87 -22.48
C GLY A 79 -14.98 8.15 -21.94
N VAL A 80 -14.70 7.78 -20.70
CA VAL A 80 -13.39 8.01 -20.03
C VAL A 80 -12.72 6.69 -19.69
N GLY A 81 -11.44 6.53 -20.05
CA GLY A 81 -10.63 5.38 -19.66
C GLY A 81 -10.43 5.36 -18.13
N ARG A 82 -10.82 4.26 -17.48
CA ARG A 82 -10.72 4.06 -16.04
C ARG A 82 -9.61 3.12 -15.63
N MET A 83 -9.23 2.22 -16.51
CA MET A 83 -8.09 1.33 -16.36
C MET A 83 -7.47 1.09 -17.72
N THR A 84 -6.15 1.11 -17.81
CA THR A 84 -5.41 0.76 -19.02
C THR A 84 -4.35 -0.29 -18.71
N ILE A 85 -4.11 -1.22 -19.65
CA ILE A 85 -2.96 -2.12 -19.65
C ILE A 85 -2.13 -1.76 -20.87
N SER A 86 -0.90 -1.30 -20.67
CA SER A 86 0.00 -0.90 -21.75
C SER A 86 0.71 -2.11 -22.40
N SER A 87 1.37 -1.87 -23.54
CA SER A 87 2.23 -2.88 -24.22
C SER A 87 3.35 -3.45 -23.34
N ALA A 88 3.80 -2.70 -22.34
CA ALA A 88 4.78 -3.15 -21.34
C ALA A 88 4.14 -3.90 -20.16
N GLY A 89 2.82 -4.13 -20.17
CA GLY A 89 2.09 -4.79 -19.08
C GLY A 89 1.84 -3.90 -17.86
N LEU A 90 2.08 -2.59 -17.95
CA LEU A 90 1.75 -1.65 -16.88
C LEU A 90 0.22 -1.48 -16.79
N VAL A 91 -0.34 -1.74 -15.61
CA VAL A 91 -1.74 -1.42 -15.28
C VAL A 91 -1.78 -0.03 -14.66
N ASN A 92 -2.51 0.88 -15.29
CA ASN A 92 -2.73 2.25 -14.80
C ASN A 92 -4.21 2.47 -14.49
N ILE A 93 -4.49 3.00 -13.30
CA ILE A 93 -5.83 3.41 -12.84
C ILE A 93 -5.73 4.90 -12.48
N PRO A 94 -6.19 5.83 -13.35
CA PRO A 94 -6.03 7.27 -13.14
C PRO A 94 -6.93 7.85 -12.04
N GLY A 95 -7.83 7.05 -11.47
CA GLY A 95 -8.70 7.44 -10.36
C GLY A 95 -8.40 6.64 -9.09
N ASP A 96 -9.30 6.72 -8.11
CA ASP A 96 -9.18 5.99 -6.85
C ASP A 96 -9.33 4.48 -7.06
N LEU A 97 -8.52 3.70 -6.35
CA LEU A 97 -8.63 2.24 -6.27
C LEU A 97 -9.04 1.83 -4.84
N THR A 98 -10.21 1.23 -4.70
CA THR A 98 -10.63 0.60 -3.46
C THR A 98 -10.56 -0.92 -3.61
N VAL A 99 -9.76 -1.57 -2.76
CA VAL A 99 -9.67 -3.03 -2.70
C VAL A 99 -10.45 -3.51 -1.47
N GLY A 100 -11.58 -4.16 -1.70
CA GLY A 100 -12.39 -4.78 -0.64
C GLY A 100 -11.88 -6.21 -0.37
N GLY A 101 -11.82 -6.59 0.90
CA GLY A 101 -11.38 -7.93 1.30
C GLY A 101 -10.65 -7.92 2.63
N THR A 102 -10.25 -9.11 3.10
CA THR A 102 -9.53 -9.25 4.37
C THR A 102 -8.02 -9.14 4.23
N THR A 103 -7.48 -9.36 3.02
CA THR A 103 -6.03 -9.32 2.77
C THR A 103 -5.75 -8.80 1.37
N THR A 104 -4.81 -7.87 1.25
CA THR A 104 -4.20 -7.45 -0.01
C THR A 104 -2.72 -7.80 0.05
N THR A 105 -2.21 -8.56 -0.92
CA THR A 105 -0.79 -8.93 -1.00
C THR A 105 -0.15 -8.20 -2.16
N ILE A 106 0.94 -7.48 -1.88
CA ILE A 106 1.78 -6.80 -2.87
C ILE A 106 3.16 -7.45 -2.82
N ASN A 107 3.52 -8.25 -3.85
CA ASN A 107 4.80 -8.95 -3.93
C ASN A 107 5.76 -8.17 -4.84
N THR A 108 6.37 -7.13 -4.31
CA THR A 108 7.37 -6.32 -5.01
C THR A 108 8.62 -6.16 -4.13
N THR A 109 9.76 -5.86 -4.74
CA THR A 109 10.98 -5.57 -3.98
C THR A 109 10.83 -4.28 -3.18
N ASN A 110 10.17 -3.27 -3.75
CA ASN A 110 9.90 -1.99 -3.12
C ASN A 110 8.42 -1.64 -3.30
N LEU A 111 7.83 -1.03 -2.29
CA LEU A 111 6.56 -0.32 -2.36
C LEU A 111 6.87 1.17 -2.27
N ASP A 112 6.78 1.88 -3.39
CA ASP A 112 6.95 3.32 -3.44
C ASP A 112 5.60 4.00 -3.23
N VAL A 113 5.52 4.89 -2.24
CA VAL A 113 4.34 5.68 -1.91
C VAL A 113 4.69 7.15 -2.08
N GLU A 114 4.06 7.82 -3.05
CA GLU A 114 4.25 9.25 -3.31
C GLU A 114 3.49 10.13 -2.31
N ASP A 115 2.44 9.58 -1.68
CA ASP A 115 1.65 10.29 -0.68
C ASP A 115 2.45 10.59 0.59
N LYS A 116 2.17 11.74 1.19
CA LYS A 116 2.84 12.19 2.42
C LYS A 116 2.49 11.35 3.65
N ASN A 117 1.34 10.70 3.65
CA ASN A 117 0.80 9.98 4.80
C ASN A 117 0.35 8.58 4.43
N ILE A 118 0.58 7.62 5.32
CA ILE A 118 -0.02 6.30 5.29
C ILE A 118 -0.97 6.21 6.48
N THR A 119 -2.27 6.03 6.21
CA THR A 119 -3.27 5.84 7.27
C THR A 119 -3.47 4.36 7.53
N LEU A 120 -3.14 3.90 8.72
CA LEU A 120 -3.37 2.54 9.18
C LEU A 120 -4.62 2.48 10.06
N GLY A 121 -5.31 1.33 10.09
CA GLY A 121 -6.44 1.10 10.98
C GLY A 121 -7.67 1.97 10.71
N LYS A 122 -7.87 2.45 9.48
CA LYS A 122 -9.04 3.25 9.08
C LYS A 122 -10.29 2.39 9.07
N VAL A 123 -11.03 2.40 10.18
CA VAL A 123 -12.33 1.74 10.34
C VAL A 123 -13.44 2.78 10.42
N THR A 124 -14.70 2.35 10.34
CA THR A 124 -15.88 3.27 10.37
C THR A 124 -15.98 4.06 11.67
N THR A 125 -15.62 3.45 12.80
CA THR A 125 -15.60 4.10 14.13
C THR A 125 -14.24 3.85 14.76
N PRO A 126 -13.23 4.71 14.51
CA PRO A 126 -11.90 4.59 15.10
C PRO A 126 -11.95 4.77 16.64
N SER A 127 -11.12 4.00 17.33
CA SER A 127 -10.88 4.11 18.77
C SER A 127 -9.50 3.56 19.11
N ASP A 128 -8.99 3.85 20.30
CA ASP A 128 -7.69 3.31 20.75
C ASP A 128 -7.72 1.78 20.84
N THR A 129 -8.88 1.20 21.17
CA THR A 129 -9.07 -0.26 21.15
C THR A 129 -9.00 -0.84 19.73
N THR A 130 -9.54 -0.15 18.73
CA THR A 130 -9.45 -0.62 17.34
C THR A 130 -8.08 -0.36 16.70
N ALA A 131 -7.28 0.53 17.28
CA ALA A 131 -5.91 0.81 16.87
C ALA A 131 -4.88 -0.13 17.53
N ASP A 132 -5.27 -0.81 18.64
CA ASP A 132 -4.35 -1.65 19.42
C ASP A 132 -3.68 -2.74 18.56
N GLY A 133 -2.37 -2.85 18.67
CA GLY A 133 -1.54 -3.74 17.86
C GLY A 133 -1.25 -3.25 16.43
N GLY A 134 -1.89 -2.14 16.00
CA GLY A 134 -1.65 -1.55 14.68
C GLY A 134 -0.27 -0.91 14.57
N GLY A 135 0.36 -1.04 13.40
CA GLY A 135 1.71 -0.50 13.18
C GLY A 135 2.47 -1.18 12.06
N LEU A 136 3.78 -1.27 12.20
CA LEU A 136 4.68 -1.86 11.22
C LEU A 136 5.27 -3.17 11.74
N THR A 137 5.26 -4.21 10.91
CA THR A 137 5.92 -5.49 11.20
C THR A 137 6.89 -5.83 10.09
N LEU A 138 8.18 -5.91 10.43
CA LEU A 138 9.21 -6.46 9.55
C LEU A 138 9.38 -7.95 9.86
N LYS A 139 9.10 -8.79 8.88
CA LYS A 139 9.24 -10.25 9.02
C LYS A 139 10.70 -10.66 9.02
N GLY A 140 11.10 -11.42 10.02
CA GLY A 140 12.41 -12.02 10.17
C GLY A 140 12.30 -13.39 10.84
N ALA A 141 13.40 -13.98 11.31
CA ALA A 141 13.34 -15.18 12.13
C ALA A 141 12.48 -14.96 13.41
N THR A 142 12.55 -13.74 13.94
CA THR A 142 11.61 -13.17 14.89
C THR A 142 11.13 -11.85 14.31
N ASP A 143 9.85 -11.57 14.39
CA ASP A 143 9.28 -10.32 13.87
C ASP A 143 9.82 -9.11 14.62
N LYS A 144 10.08 -8.02 13.87
CA LYS A 144 10.44 -6.71 14.40
C LYS A 144 9.25 -5.79 14.26
N THR A 145 8.82 -5.19 15.36
CA THR A 145 7.57 -4.40 15.37
C THR A 145 7.78 -2.99 15.88
N PHE A 146 6.98 -2.07 15.34
CA PHE A 146 6.76 -0.73 15.88
C PHE A 146 5.25 -0.48 15.87
N ASN A 147 4.60 -0.76 17.00
CA ASN A 147 3.15 -0.86 17.09
C ASN A 147 2.59 0.05 18.18
N TRP A 148 1.35 0.51 17.99
CA TRP A 148 0.55 1.14 19.02
C TRP A 148 0.11 0.11 20.06
N VAL A 149 0.28 0.43 21.36
CA VAL A 149 -0.17 -0.40 22.48
C VAL A 149 -1.13 0.42 23.33
N ASN A 150 -2.41 0.10 23.25
CA ASN A 150 -3.47 0.81 23.95
C ASN A 150 -3.33 0.74 25.47
N ALA A 151 -2.90 -0.40 26.02
CA ALA A 151 -2.75 -0.58 27.47
C ALA A 151 -1.72 0.37 28.12
N THR A 152 -0.76 0.86 27.35
CA THR A 152 0.30 1.79 27.81
C THR A 152 0.22 3.16 27.16
N ASP A 153 -0.77 3.38 26.30
CA ASP A 153 -0.98 4.62 25.54
C ASP A 153 0.32 5.07 24.83
N SER A 154 0.96 4.13 24.13
CA SER A 154 2.29 4.38 23.57
C SER A 154 2.60 3.62 22.29
N TRP A 155 3.47 4.19 21.47
CA TRP A 155 4.16 3.48 20.40
C TRP A 155 5.32 2.66 20.98
N THR A 156 5.31 1.35 20.75
CA THR A 156 6.28 0.40 21.32
C THR A 156 7.08 -0.24 20.20
N SER A 157 8.42 -0.21 20.35
CA SER A 157 9.36 -0.90 19.47
C SER A 157 9.83 -2.20 20.11
N SER A 158 9.87 -3.31 19.34
CA SER A 158 10.51 -4.56 19.78
C SER A 158 12.04 -4.51 19.72
N GLU A 159 12.61 -3.49 19.08
CA GLU A 159 14.04 -3.34 18.84
C GLU A 159 14.54 -1.98 19.34
N HIS A 160 15.87 -1.82 19.41
CA HIS A 160 16.48 -0.54 19.73
C HIS A 160 16.13 0.53 18.68
N ILE A 161 15.89 1.76 19.15
CA ILE A 161 15.74 2.93 18.29
C ILE A 161 17.05 3.69 18.28
N SER A 162 17.73 3.75 17.13
CA SER A 162 18.99 4.45 16.97
C SER A 162 18.81 5.76 16.23
N VAL A 163 19.34 6.85 16.78
CA VAL A 163 19.40 8.16 16.17
C VAL A 163 20.83 8.41 15.68
N SER A 164 21.03 8.44 14.35
CA SER A 164 22.37 8.53 13.74
C SER A 164 22.83 9.98 13.49
N GLY A 165 24.14 10.15 13.22
CA GLY A 165 24.72 11.42 12.76
C GLY A 165 24.60 12.56 13.76
N GLN A 166 24.72 12.27 15.06
CA GLN A 166 24.57 13.27 16.13
C GLN A 166 23.23 14.02 16.11
N LYS A 167 22.18 13.39 15.61
CA LYS A 167 20.82 13.92 15.75
C LYS A 167 20.36 13.71 17.20
N GLU A 168 19.36 14.46 17.58
CA GLU A 168 18.84 14.50 18.95
C GLU A 168 17.58 13.64 19.09
N PHE A 169 17.42 13.01 20.22
CA PHE A 169 16.12 12.52 20.68
C PHE A 169 15.48 13.67 21.48
N ARG A 170 14.38 14.24 20.96
CA ARG A 170 13.78 15.49 21.44
C ARG A 170 12.45 15.26 22.13
N TYR A 171 12.26 15.94 23.24
CA TYR A 171 10.97 16.07 23.95
C TYR A 171 10.53 17.52 23.80
N LEU A 172 9.40 17.75 23.13
CA LEU A 172 8.86 19.09 22.92
C LEU A 172 8.10 19.55 24.15
N ASP A 173 8.03 20.86 24.36
CA ASP A 173 7.18 21.49 25.34
C ASP A 173 5.70 21.48 24.90
N SER A 174 4.79 21.99 25.74
CA SER A 174 3.35 21.87 25.53
C SER A 174 2.81 22.57 24.27
N ASP A 175 3.50 23.62 23.79
CA ASP A 175 3.13 24.36 22.59
C ASP A 175 4.01 24.00 21.38
N SER A 176 4.92 23.04 21.56
CA SER A 176 5.88 22.57 20.54
C SER A 176 6.81 23.66 19.99
N SER A 177 6.98 24.77 20.71
CA SER A 177 7.86 25.86 20.31
C SER A 177 9.32 25.62 20.66
N HIS A 178 9.60 24.84 21.74
CA HIS A 178 10.94 24.51 22.24
C HIS A 178 11.03 23.02 22.61
N TYR A 179 12.22 22.55 22.94
CA TYR A 179 12.43 21.14 23.29
C TYR A 179 13.60 20.96 24.26
N VAL A 180 13.60 19.81 24.95
CA VAL A 180 14.75 19.25 25.65
C VAL A 180 15.18 17.98 24.91
N GLY A 181 16.49 17.78 24.72
CA GLY A 181 16.96 16.62 23.93
C GLY A 181 18.25 16.00 24.46
N PHE A 182 18.47 14.73 24.09
CA PHE A 182 19.71 14.01 24.28
C PHE A 182 20.40 13.75 22.96
N LYS A 183 21.72 13.90 22.91
CA LYS A 183 22.52 13.49 21.74
C LYS A 183 23.87 12.94 22.19
N SER A 184 24.47 12.10 21.34
CA SER A 184 25.84 11.63 21.54
C SER A 184 26.88 12.73 21.31
N PRO A 185 28.07 12.66 21.94
CA PRO A 185 29.20 13.51 21.56
C PRO A 185 29.69 13.19 20.14
N ALA A 186 30.59 14.01 19.60
CA ALA A 186 31.14 13.81 18.26
C ALA A 186 31.87 12.47 18.12
N THR A 187 32.51 12.01 19.16
CA THR A 187 33.26 10.74 19.19
C THR A 187 33.06 10.05 20.52
N VAL A 188 32.82 8.76 20.50
CA VAL A 188 32.88 7.85 21.63
C VAL A 188 33.89 6.74 21.33
N SER A 189 34.74 6.37 22.29
CA SER A 189 35.78 5.36 22.11
C SER A 189 35.23 3.92 22.20
N SER A 190 34.11 3.75 22.88
CA SER A 190 33.42 2.47 23.04
C SER A 190 31.94 2.71 23.33
N ASN A 191 31.08 1.68 23.17
CA ASN A 191 29.68 1.78 23.53
C ASN A 191 29.50 2.08 25.01
N VAL A 192 28.69 3.07 25.35
CA VAL A 192 28.32 3.43 26.71
C VAL A 192 26.81 3.27 26.84
N VAL A 193 26.41 2.49 27.86
CA VAL A 193 25.00 2.31 28.23
C VAL A 193 24.83 2.73 29.66
N TRP A 194 23.93 3.63 29.95
CA TRP A 194 23.56 3.99 31.32
C TRP A 194 22.30 3.23 31.74
N THR A 195 22.42 2.38 32.73
CA THR A 195 21.29 1.69 33.36
C THR A 195 20.68 2.60 34.42
N LEU A 196 19.45 3.01 34.18
CA LEU A 196 18.70 3.87 35.12
C LEU A 196 18.36 3.13 36.41
N PRO A 197 18.20 3.84 37.54
CA PRO A 197 17.66 3.28 38.76
C PRO A 197 16.25 2.69 38.54
N SER A 198 15.91 1.64 39.28
CA SER A 198 14.60 0.98 39.19
C SER A 198 13.46 1.80 39.81
N ALA A 199 13.77 2.84 40.56
CA ALA A 199 12.80 3.73 41.19
C ALA A 199 13.36 5.15 41.32
N ASP A 200 12.51 6.11 41.59
CA ASP A 200 12.93 7.46 41.94
C ASP A 200 13.58 7.51 43.33
N SER A 201 14.31 8.60 43.62
CA SER A 201 14.87 8.84 44.93
C SER A 201 13.79 9.03 45.98
N SER A 202 13.90 8.32 47.10
CA SER A 202 13.07 8.53 48.30
C SER A 202 13.46 9.77 49.10
N VAL A 203 14.57 10.43 48.78
CA VAL A 203 15.12 11.60 49.50
C VAL A 203 15.30 12.77 48.54
N SER A 204 14.70 13.90 48.88
CA SER A 204 14.82 15.13 48.09
C SER A 204 16.26 15.62 48.05
N GLY A 205 16.69 16.12 46.88
CA GLY A 205 18.01 16.70 46.66
C GLY A 205 19.10 15.68 46.30
N TYR A 206 18.78 14.39 46.21
CA TYR A 206 19.74 13.40 45.67
C TYR A 206 20.00 13.63 44.20
N VAL A 207 21.18 13.29 43.72
CA VAL A 207 21.64 13.43 42.35
C VAL A 207 21.89 12.07 41.72
N LEU A 208 21.69 12.01 40.38
CA LEU A 208 21.95 10.81 39.59
C LEU A 208 23.49 10.71 39.38
N SER A 209 24.09 9.64 39.82
CA SER A 209 25.54 9.39 39.76
C SER A 209 25.86 8.06 39.09
N SER A 210 26.92 8.03 38.28
CA SER A 210 27.43 6.82 37.63
C SER A 210 28.53 6.17 38.47
N ASN A 211 28.49 4.84 38.56
CA ASN A 211 29.51 4.02 39.24
C ASN A 211 30.73 3.70 38.37
N ALA A 212 30.98 4.43 37.29
CA ALA A 212 32.03 4.19 36.29
C ALA A 212 31.84 2.92 35.43
N SER A 213 30.83 2.08 35.71
CA SER A 213 30.46 0.90 34.92
C SER A 213 29.11 1.08 34.20
N GLY A 214 28.58 2.31 34.14
CA GLY A 214 27.35 2.64 33.47
C GLY A 214 26.08 2.46 34.31
N VAL A 215 26.15 1.95 35.55
CA VAL A 215 24.99 1.87 36.43
C VAL A 215 24.80 3.21 37.13
N LEU A 216 23.62 3.78 36.97
CA LEU A 216 23.24 5.03 37.63
C LEU A 216 22.47 4.74 38.93
N SER A 217 22.73 5.55 39.97
CA SER A 217 22.04 5.48 41.24
C SER A 217 21.84 6.87 41.84
N TRP A 218 20.85 6.98 42.74
CA TRP A 218 20.60 8.20 43.49
C TRP A 218 21.56 8.29 44.67
N VAL A 219 22.33 9.36 44.77
CA VAL A 219 23.29 9.59 45.84
C VAL A 219 23.11 10.97 46.47
N ALA A 220 23.47 11.12 47.77
CA ALA A 220 23.47 12.40 48.45
C ALA A 220 24.45 13.37 47.76
N PRO A 221 24.14 14.66 47.65
CA PRO A 221 25.07 15.66 47.16
C PRO A 221 26.37 15.65 47.95
N GLY A 222 27.51 15.71 47.26
CA GLY A 222 28.82 15.68 47.89
C GLY A 222 29.37 14.26 48.20
N GLN A 223 28.58 13.20 47.97
CA GLN A 223 29.07 11.81 48.05
C GLN A 223 29.64 11.24 46.74
N ASN A 224 29.76 12.08 45.70
CA ASN A 224 30.58 11.74 44.54
C ASN A 224 32.03 11.80 45.00
N ALA A 225 32.48 10.73 45.55
CA ALA A 225 33.72 10.60 46.28
C ALA A 225 34.92 11.05 45.44
N ASP A 226 35.36 12.26 45.62
CA ASP A 226 36.80 12.41 45.83
C ASP A 226 37.10 11.91 47.26
N PRO A 227 37.78 10.77 47.44
CA PRO A 227 38.15 10.29 48.75
C PRO A 227 39.10 11.25 49.49
N ASN A 228 39.56 12.33 48.83
CA ASN A 228 40.41 13.37 49.38
C ASN A 228 39.67 14.71 49.60
N PHE A 229 38.35 14.79 49.35
CA PHE A 229 37.58 15.99 49.69
C PHE A 229 37.29 15.98 51.22
N THR A 230 38.24 16.40 52.01
CA THR A 230 38.06 16.81 53.42
C THR A 230 37.48 18.22 53.39
N GLY A 231 36.13 18.33 53.41
CA GLY A 231 35.48 19.62 53.57
C GLY A 231 36.01 20.35 54.83
N THR A 232 36.55 21.53 54.63
CA THR A 232 36.81 22.50 55.68
C THR A 232 35.63 23.42 55.81
#